data_abfc46a61f99660dae3030f6df12b16a
#
_entry.id   abfc46a61f99660dae3030f6df12b16a
#
_cell.length_a   1.000
_cell.length_b   1.000
_cell.length_c   1.000
_cell.angle_alpha   90.00
_cell.angle_beta   90.00
_cell.angle_gamma   90.00
#
_symmetry.space_group_name_H-M   'P 1'
#
loop_
_entity.id
_entity.type
_entity.pdbx_description
1 polymer ?
#
loop_
_entity_poly.entity_id
_entity_poly.type
_entity_poly.pdbx_seq_one_letter_code
_entity_poly.pdbx_strand_id
1 'polypeptide(L)'
;DLIGLGVACGNYKASMSPSVTTLRLSASGRCEIATSGHEMGQGIRSVIAEELIDVLGLDPDKLEIRIGDTGHAPQHLTAGSWGAASAAPAARAAALKLREELSRLTGSPLSQEPVHVQMARTRRPSLEVSIETVPLSKDQQSIDQLRRGIPTTSGPEYPDFVAFSWIAHFAEVHV
;
A
#
# COMPACT_ATOMS: atom_id res chain seq x y z
N ASP A 1 25.29 13.92 -44.36
CA ASP A 1 24.63 13.25 -43.24
C ASP A 1 23.15 13.56 -43.25
N LEU A 2 22.33 12.52 -43.22
CA LEU A 2 20.90 12.67 -43.10
C LEU A 2 20.51 12.46 -41.62
N ILE A 3 19.62 13.30 -41.12
CA ILE A 3 19.14 13.24 -39.73
C ILE A 3 17.64 12.93 -39.78
N GLY A 4 17.25 11.82 -39.15
CA GLY A 4 15.86 11.47 -38.93
C GLY A 4 15.47 11.72 -37.48
N LEU A 5 14.33 12.38 -37.27
CA LEU A 5 13.75 12.59 -35.94
C LEU A 5 12.45 11.84 -35.81
N GLY A 6 12.24 11.20 -34.67
CA GLY A 6 11.00 10.49 -34.36
C GLY A 6 10.53 10.76 -32.94
N VAL A 7 9.22 10.71 -32.74
CA VAL A 7 8.60 10.77 -31.42
C VAL A 7 7.49 9.73 -31.35
N ALA A 8 7.40 9.06 -30.20
CA ALA A 8 6.30 8.17 -29.88
C ALA A 8 5.81 8.46 -28.46
N CYS A 9 4.50 8.57 -28.29
CA CYS A 9 3.86 8.77 -27.01
C CYS A 9 3.05 7.53 -26.63
N GLY A 10 3.01 7.22 -25.36
CA GLY A 10 2.22 6.11 -24.84
C GLY A 10 1.66 6.43 -23.46
N ASN A 11 0.75 5.58 -23.01
CA ASN A 11 0.25 5.59 -21.65
C ASN A 11 0.04 4.16 -21.15
N TYR A 12 0.03 4.02 -19.82
CA TYR A 12 -0.31 2.76 -19.17
C TYR A 12 -1.13 3.03 -17.92
N LYS A 13 -2.24 2.31 -17.76
CA LYS A 13 -3.13 2.45 -16.60
C LYS A 13 -2.56 1.73 -15.38
N ALA A 14 -2.78 2.28 -14.20
CA ALA A 14 -2.69 1.54 -12.95
C ALA A 14 -4.01 0.81 -12.69
N SER A 15 -3.93 -0.42 -12.19
CA SER A 15 -5.10 -1.21 -11.76
C SER A 15 -5.03 -1.46 -10.26
N MET A 16 -6.14 -1.88 -9.67
CA MET A 16 -6.21 -2.22 -8.24
C MET A 16 -6.68 -3.66 -8.06
N SER A 17 -6.10 -4.33 -7.07
CA SER A 17 -6.57 -5.60 -6.53
C SER A 17 -7.07 -5.43 -5.11
N PRO A 18 -7.97 -6.28 -4.63
CA PRO A 18 -8.31 -6.32 -3.22
C PRO A 18 -7.06 -6.68 -2.41
N SER A 19 -7.00 -6.20 -1.17
CA SER A 19 -5.90 -6.50 -0.26
C SER A 19 -6.40 -6.80 1.13
N VAL A 20 -5.75 -7.74 1.81
CA VAL A 20 -5.90 -7.99 3.24
C VAL A 20 -4.64 -7.51 3.93
N THR A 21 -4.80 -6.65 4.93
CA THR A 21 -3.68 -6.00 5.59
C THR A 21 -3.83 -6.10 7.10
N THR A 22 -2.79 -6.54 7.78
CA THR A 22 -2.68 -6.52 9.23
C THR A 22 -1.52 -5.61 9.63
N LEU A 23 -1.77 -4.71 10.57
CA LEU A 23 -0.77 -3.77 11.09
C LEU A 23 -0.69 -3.91 12.60
N ARG A 24 0.51 -4.18 13.13
CA ARG A 24 0.77 -4.36 14.53
C ARG A 24 1.82 -3.38 15.02
N LEU A 25 1.50 -2.63 16.07
CA LEU A 25 2.40 -1.74 16.78
C LEU A 25 2.66 -2.29 18.18
N SER A 26 3.94 -2.48 18.52
CA SER A 26 4.35 -2.90 19.85
C SER A 26 4.58 -1.71 20.80
N ALA A 27 4.61 -1.97 22.12
CA ALA A 27 4.94 -0.97 23.14
C ALA A 27 6.37 -0.40 22.98
N SER A 28 7.28 -1.14 22.34
CA SER A 28 8.64 -0.66 22.02
C SER A 28 8.69 0.28 20.81
N GLY A 29 7.57 0.51 20.14
CA GLY A 29 7.49 1.30 18.91
C GLY A 29 7.83 0.53 17.63
N ARG A 30 8.13 -0.77 17.72
CA ARG A 30 8.30 -1.61 16.53
C ARG A 30 6.95 -1.81 15.85
N CYS A 31 6.90 -1.56 14.57
CA CYS A 31 5.71 -1.67 13.75
C CYS A 31 5.90 -2.75 12.67
N GLU A 32 4.97 -3.68 12.58
CA GLU A 32 4.97 -4.74 11.58
C GLU A 32 3.70 -4.63 10.73
N ILE A 33 3.86 -4.60 9.42
CA ILE A 33 2.76 -4.69 8.47
C ILE A 33 2.87 -5.97 7.65
N ALA A 34 1.76 -6.70 7.52
CA ALA A 34 1.60 -7.78 6.57
C ALA A 34 0.48 -7.42 5.61
N THR A 35 0.74 -7.42 4.31
CA THR A 35 -0.25 -7.05 3.29
C THR A 35 -0.10 -7.85 2.02
N SER A 36 -1.16 -7.86 1.21
CA SER A 36 -1.14 -8.47 -0.12
C SER A 36 -0.20 -7.71 -1.05
N GLY A 37 0.62 -8.42 -1.80
CA GLY A 37 1.55 -7.85 -2.78
C GLY A 37 2.93 -8.52 -2.79
N HIS A 38 3.70 -8.29 -3.84
CA HIS A 38 5.04 -8.85 -4.01
C HIS A 38 6.03 -7.77 -4.39
N GLU A 39 7.25 -7.86 -3.86
CA GLU A 39 8.38 -7.06 -4.32
C GLU A 39 9.13 -7.81 -5.42
N MET A 40 9.29 -7.18 -6.55
CA MET A 40 10.07 -7.69 -7.69
C MET A 40 10.93 -6.60 -8.34
N GLY A 41 11.31 -5.59 -7.54
CA GLY A 41 12.14 -4.46 -7.94
C GLY A 41 11.37 -3.19 -8.27
N GLN A 42 10.04 -3.18 -8.14
CA GLN A 42 9.21 -2.00 -8.42
C GLN A 42 9.09 -1.02 -7.23
N GLY A 43 9.68 -1.33 -6.07
CA GLY A 43 9.73 -0.43 -4.93
C GLY A 43 8.47 -0.42 -4.06
N ILE A 44 7.66 -1.46 -4.07
CA ILE A 44 6.41 -1.54 -3.29
C ILE A 44 6.67 -1.43 -1.78
N ARG A 45 7.81 -1.96 -1.29
CA ARG A 45 8.18 -1.84 0.12
C ARG A 45 8.40 -0.38 0.52
N SER A 46 9.07 0.41 -0.32
CA SER A 46 9.29 1.84 -0.09
C SER A 46 7.98 2.61 -0.03
N VAL A 47 7.06 2.33 -0.96
CA VAL A 47 5.74 2.96 -0.98
C VAL A 47 4.93 2.63 0.28
N ILE A 48 4.93 1.37 0.72
CA ILE A 48 4.27 0.97 1.98
C ILE A 48 4.91 1.69 3.18
N ALA A 49 6.25 1.76 3.22
CA ALA A 49 6.97 2.44 4.30
C ALA A 49 6.61 3.92 4.37
N GLU A 50 6.60 4.62 3.23
CA GLU A 50 6.24 6.04 3.14
C GLU A 50 4.83 6.31 3.69
N GLU A 51 3.84 5.50 3.32
CA GLU A 51 2.48 5.64 3.83
C GLU A 51 2.39 5.47 5.35
N LEU A 52 3.11 4.50 5.91
CA LEU A 52 3.12 4.27 7.35
C LEU A 52 3.87 5.36 8.11
N ILE A 53 4.99 5.84 7.57
CA ILE A 53 5.78 6.92 8.16
C ILE A 53 4.98 8.22 8.15
N ASP A 54 4.36 8.57 7.02
CA ASP A 54 3.52 9.77 6.87
C ASP A 54 2.38 9.80 7.88
N VAL A 55 1.64 8.70 7.99
CA VAL A 55 0.46 8.64 8.85
C VAL A 55 0.81 8.47 10.33
N LEU A 56 1.80 7.66 10.67
CA LEU A 56 2.08 7.25 12.05
C LEU A 56 3.28 7.94 12.68
N GLY A 57 4.12 8.64 11.91
CA GLY A 57 5.35 9.23 12.40
C GLY A 57 6.34 8.17 12.92
N LEU A 58 6.47 7.05 12.21
CA LEU A 58 7.33 5.94 12.61
C LEU A 58 8.80 6.23 12.33
N ASP A 59 9.65 5.65 13.16
CA ASP A 59 11.05 5.48 12.87
C ASP A 59 11.22 4.38 11.81
N PRO A 60 11.82 4.67 10.63
CA PRO A 60 12.01 3.68 9.57
C PRO A 60 12.73 2.41 10.04
N ASP A 61 13.68 2.53 10.97
CA ASP A 61 14.45 1.40 11.48
C ASP A 61 13.64 0.45 12.36
N LYS A 62 12.43 0.87 12.76
CA LYS A 62 11.50 0.06 13.55
C LYS A 62 10.36 -0.55 12.74
N LEU A 63 10.40 -0.37 11.43
CA LEU A 63 9.36 -0.86 10.53
C LEU A 63 9.76 -2.20 9.90
N GLU A 64 8.87 -3.17 9.99
CA GLU A 64 8.98 -4.46 9.31
C GLU A 64 7.82 -4.63 8.32
N ILE A 65 8.15 -4.90 7.05
CA ILE A 65 7.16 -5.05 5.97
C ILE A 65 7.21 -6.49 5.47
N ARG A 66 6.10 -7.20 5.62
CA ARG A 66 5.90 -8.58 5.17
C ARG A 66 4.95 -8.60 3.99
N ILE A 67 5.51 -8.91 2.82
CA ILE A 67 4.80 -9.10 1.55
C ILE A 67 5.39 -10.30 0.82
N GLY A 68 4.61 -10.90 -0.10
CA GLY A 68 5.05 -12.07 -0.86
C GLY A 68 5.03 -13.37 -0.06
N ASP A 69 4.34 -13.39 1.08
CA ASP A 69 4.24 -14.55 1.96
C ASP A 69 2.77 -14.82 2.32
N THR A 70 2.24 -15.93 1.81
CA THR A 70 0.86 -16.38 2.05
C THR A 70 0.60 -16.82 3.49
N GLY A 71 1.65 -17.06 4.29
CA GLY A 71 1.55 -17.34 5.71
C GLY A 71 1.15 -16.12 6.53
N HIS A 72 1.30 -14.91 5.99
CA HIS A 72 0.97 -13.66 6.68
C HIS A 72 -0.26 -12.96 6.10
N ALA A 73 -0.42 -12.95 4.79
CA ALA A 73 -1.57 -12.38 4.12
C ALA A 73 -1.85 -13.10 2.80
N PRO A 74 -3.11 -13.22 2.34
CA PRO A 74 -3.39 -13.70 1.00
C PRO A 74 -2.76 -12.76 -0.03
N GLN A 75 -2.17 -13.34 -1.09
CA GLN A 75 -1.39 -12.57 -2.06
C GLN A 75 -2.15 -12.43 -3.38
N HIS A 76 -2.29 -11.20 -3.87
CA HIS A 76 -2.80 -10.97 -5.23
C HIS A 76 -1.70 -11.17 -6.27
N LEU A 77 -2.08 -11.40 -7.52
CA LEU A 77 -1.13 -11.40 -8.63
C LEU A 77 -0.50 -10.00 -8.77
N THR A 78 0.81 -9.94 -8.82
CA THR A 78 1.54 -8.69 -9.06
C THR A 78 1.92 -8.61 -10.54
N ALA A 79 1.13 -7.90 -11.30
CA ALA A 79 1.28 -7.66 -12.73
C ALA A 79 0.54 -6.37 -13.12
N GLY A 80 0.66 -5.92 -14.36
CA GLY A 80 -0.20 -4.87 -14.94
C GLY A 80 -0.29 -3.56 -14.14
N SER A 81 0.78 -3.18 -13.41
CA SER A 81 0.83 -1.99 -12.53
C SER A 81 -0.18 -2.02 -11.38
N TRP A 82 -0.40 -3.17 -10.75
CA TRP A 82 -1.35 -3.32 -9.64
C TRP A 82 -0.72 -3.11 -8.26
N GLY A 83 0.57 -3.39 -8.11
CA GLY A 83 1.24 -3.52 -6.82
C GLY A 83 1.08 -2.28 -5.93
N ALA A 84 1.71 -1.17 -6.29
CA ALA A 84 1.66 0.07 -5.51
C ALA A 84 0.23 0.61 -5.38
N ALA A 85 -0.55 0.58 -6.47
CA ALA A 85 -1.92 1.05 -6.48
C ALA A 85 -2.86 0.27 -5.53
N SER A 86 -2.52 -0.98 -5.19
CA SER A 86 -3.25 -1.80 -4.22
C SER A 86 -2.70 -1.67 -2.81
N ALA A 87 -1.37 -1.72 -2.66
CA ALA A 87 -0.72 -1.79 -1.35
C ALA A 87 -0.66 -0.44 -0.63
N ALA A 88 -0.45 0.68 -1.35
CA ALA A 88 -0.37 2.01 -0.73
C ALA A 88 -1.70 2.39 -0.04
N PRO A 89 -2.87 2.35 -0.71
CA PRO A 89 -4.14 2.63 -0.05
C PRO A 89 -4.44 1.68 1.11
N ALA A 90 -4.05 0.40 1.00
CA ALA A 90 -4.25 -0.58 2.06
C ALA A 90 -3.37 -0.27 3.29
N ALA A 91 -2.10 0.08 3.08
CA ALA A 91 -1.20 0.49 4.16
C ALA A 91 -1.68 1.76 4.86
N ARG A 92 -2.09 2.78 4.07
CA ARG A 92 -2.63 4.03 4.60
C ARG A 92 -3.90 3.81 5.42
N ALA A 93 -4.84 3.00 4.92
CA ALA A 93 -6.06 2.69 5.63
C ALA A 93 -5.81 1.93 6.95
N ALA A 94 -4.86 0.99 6.95
CA ALA A 94 -4.45 0.29 8.17
C ALA A 94 -3.80 1.26 9.18
N ALA A 95 -2.96 2.18 8.72
CA ALA A 95 -2.33 3.20 9.55
C ALA A 95 -3.37 4.14 10.20
N LEU A 96 -4.33 4.62 9.40
CA LEU A 96 -5.42 5.46 9.91
C LEU A 96 -6.28 4.71 10.94
N LYS A 97 -6.58 3.44 10.69
CA LYS A 97 -7.33 2.59 11.62
C LYS A 97 -6.58 2.39 12.93
N LEU A 98 -5.26 2.18 12.87
CA LEU A 98 -4.42 2.05 14.06
C LEU A 98 -4.45 3.35 14.90
N ARG A 99 -4.35 4.50 14.26
CA ARG A 99 -4.44 5.82 14.94
C ARG A 99 -5.79 6.02 15.59
N GLU A 100 -6.87 5.67 14.90
CA GLU A 100 -8.23 5.74 15.44
C GLU A 100 -8.36 4.89 16.71
N GLU A 101 -7.88 3.66 16.69
CA GLU A 101 -7.93 2.76 17.84
C GLU A 101 -7.05 3.26 19.00
N LEU A 102 -5.86 3.82 18.73
CA LEU A 102 -5.03 4.45 19.77
C LEU A 102 -5.75 5.64 20.40
N SER A 103 -6.37 6.50 19.61
CA SER A 103 -7.16 7.64 20.08
C SER A 103 -8.30 7.19 20.98
N ARG A 104 -9.02 6.16 20.56
CA ARG A 104 -10.12 5.58 21.34
C ARG A 104 -9.65 5.00 22.68
N LEU A 105 -8.49 4.32 22.70
CA LEU A 105 -7.94 3.69 23.90
C LEU A 105 -7.34 4.69 24.88
N THR A 106 -6.81 5.79 24.39
CA THR A 106 -6.13 6.79 25.22
C THR A 106 -7.06 7.95 25.64
N GLY A 107 -8.23 8.05 25.01
CA GLY A 107 -9.13 9.20 25.17
C GLY A 107 -8.57 10.51 24.64
N SER A 108 -7.44 10.44 23.91
CA SER A 108 -6.81 11.62 23.33
C SER A 108 -7.24 11.76 21.86
N PRO A 109 -7.55 12.99 21.37
CA PRO A 109 -7.82 13.18 19.96
C PRO A 109 -6.61 12.75 19.12
N LEU A 110 -6.84 12.47 17.83
CA LEU A 110 -5.79 12.18 16.87
C LEU A 110 -4.74 13.30 16.91
N SER A 111 -3.73 13.14 17.76
CA SER A 111 -2.69 14.15 17.98
C SER A 111 -1.54 13.94 16.99
N GLN A 112 -0.74 14.97 16.80
CA GLN A 112 0.54 14.88 16.07
C GLN A 112 1.60 14.14 16.89
N GLU A 113 1.26 13.67 18.09
CA GLU A 113 2.16 12.93 18.95
C GLU A 113 2.54 11.59 18.32
N PRO A 114 3.81 11.18 18.36
CA PRO A 114 4.26 9.90 17.83
C PRO A 114 3.47 8.72 18.40
N VAL A 115 3.06 7.80 17.54
CA VAL A 115 2.18 6.68 17.93
C VAL A 115 2.77 5.77 19.02
N HIS A 116 4.10 5.66 19.12
CA HIS A 116 4.74 4.87 20.17
C HIS A 116 4.53 5.48 21.57
N VAL A 117 4.44 6.82 21.68
CA VAL A 117 4.13 7.50 22.94
C VAL A 117 2.69 7.23 23.34
N GLN A 118 1.76 7.32 22.39
CA GLN A 118 0.35 6.97 22.63
C GLN A 118 0.21 5.49 23.01
N MET A 119 0.95 4.60 22.33
CA MET A 119 0.94 3.16 22.61
C MET A 119 1.37 2.88 24.06
N ALA A 120 2.42 3.53 24.56
CA ALA A 120 2.89 3.38 25.93
C ALA A 120 1.80 3.71 26.98
N ARG A 121 0.93 4.69 26.69
CA ARG A 121 -0.20 5.07 27.58
C ARG A 121 -1.26 4.00 27.67
N THR A 122 -1.41 3.14 26.64
CA THR A 122 -2.43 2.07 26.64
C THR A 122 -2.10 0.98 27.66
N ARG A 123 -0.86 0.88 28.13
CA ARG A 123 -0.33 -0.21 28.98
C ARG A 123 -0.49 -1.60 28.35
N ARG A 124 -0.65 -1.67 27.04
CA ARG A 124 -0.74 -2.93 26.29
C ARG A 124 0.62 -3.29 25.69
N PRO A 125 0.96 -4.58 25.56
CA PRO A 125 2.21 -4.99 24.92
C PRO A 125 2.21 -4.70 23.41
N SER A 126 1.05 -4.74 22.78
CA SER A 126 0.87 -4.41 21.37
C SER A 126 -0.58 -4.04 21.06
N LEU A 127 -0.78 -3.37 19.95
CA LEU A 127 -2.06 -3.12 19.32
C LEU A 127 -2.00 -3.63 17.88
N GLU A 128 -3.02 -4.34 17.44
CA GLU A 128 -3.13 -4.90 16.10
C GLU A 128 -4.47 -4.49 15.49
N VAL A 129 -4.43 -4.13 14.23
CA VAL A 129 -5.62 -3.88 13.41
C VAL A 129 -5.54 -4.68 12.12
N SER A 130 -6.67 -5.13 11.64
CA SER A 130 -6.80 -5.78 10.34
C SER A 130 -7.84 -5.06 9.50
N ILE A 131 -7.56 -4.91 8.22
CA ILE A 131 -8.46 -4.30 7.25
C ILE A 131 -8.48 -5.10 5.96
N GLU A 132 -9.56 -4.94 5.25
CA GLU A 132 -9.74 -5.41 3.88
C GLU A 132 -10.03 -4.21 3.00
N THR A 133 -9.28 -4.06 1.92
CA THR A 133 -9.54 -3.02 0.91
C THR A 133 -10.03 -3.65 -0.37
N VAL A 134 -11.08 -3.08 -0.93
CA VAL A 134 -11.73 -3.57 -2.16
C VAL A 134 -11.79 -2.41 -3.16
N PRO A 135 -11.40 -2.61 -4.42
CA PRO A 135 -11.60 -1.61 -5.48
C PRO A 135 -13.07 -1.22 -5.62
N LEU A 136 -13.34 0.03 -6.02
CA LEU A 136 -14.71 0.58 -6.07
C LEU A 136 -15.71 -0.24 -6.90
N SER A 137 -15.26 -0.87 -8.00
CA SER A 137 -16.13 -1.71 -8.86
C SER A 137 -16.23 -3.15 -8.39
N LYS A 138 -15.65 -3.49 -7.24
CA LYS A 138 -15.66 -4.84 -6.66
C LYS A 138 -16.44 -4.86 -5.36
N ASP A 139 -16.85 -6.03 -4.98
CA ASP A 139 -17.54 -6.31 -3.72
C ASP A 139 -16.68 -7.18 -2.78
N GLN A 140 -17.21 -7.47 -1.62
CA GLN A 140 -16.54 -8.31 -0.62
C GLN A 140 -16.21 -9.72 -1.12
N GLN A 141 -16.92 -10.24 -2.13
CA GLN A 141 -16.63 -11.54 -2.73
C GLN A 141 -15.23 -11.57 -3.35
N SER A 142 -14.69 -10.43 -3.76
CA SER A 142 -13.31 -10.33 -4.28
C SER A 142 -12.24 -10.64 -3.23
N ILE A 143 -12.51 -10.43 -1.95
CA ILE A 143 -11.64 -10.84 -0.84
C ILE A 143 -11.65 -12.37 -0.70
N ASP A 144 -12.81 -13.02 -0.86
CA ASP A 144 -12.87 -14.48 -0.82
C ASP A 144 -12.15 -15.10 -2.02
N GLN A 145 -12.22 -14.47 -3.17
CA GLN A 145 -11.43 -14.86 -4.35
C GLN A 145 -9.94 -14.72 -4.07
N LEU A 146 -9.51 -13.57 -3.51
CA LEU A 146 -8.13 -13.34 -3.12
C LEU A 146 -7.60 -14.42 -2.16
N ARG A 147 -8.38 -14.78 -1.13
CA ARG A 147 -8.02 -15.84 -0.18
C ARG A 147 -7.89 -17.22 -0.82
N ARG A 148 -8.59 -17.46 -1.90
CA ARG A 148 -8.49 -18.69 -2.69
C ARG A 148 -7.42 -18.66 -3.77
N GLY A 149 -6.64 -17.55 -3.86
CA GLY A 149 -5.62 -17.36 -4.89
C GLY A 149 -6.18 -17.11 -6.28
N ILE A 150 -7.45 -16.71 -6.40
CA ILE A 150 -8.07 -16.39 -7.67
C ILE A 150 -7.76 -14.93 -8.00
N PRO A 151 -7.04 -14.65 -9.12
CA PRO A 151 -6.73 -13.29 -9.52
C PRO A 151 -8.01 -12.47 -9.74
N THR A 152 -8.07 -11.32 -9.11
CA THR A 152 -9.13 -10.34 -9.31
C THR A 152 -8.54 -8.95 -9.29
N THR A 153 -8.96 -8.12 -10.24
CA THR A 153 -8.47 -6.76 -10.39
C THR A 153 -9.52 -5.89 -11.07
N SER A 154 -9.38 -4.60 -10.88
CA SER A 154 -10.15 -3.57 -11.56
C SER A 154 -9.25 -2.58 -12.29
N GLY A 155 -9.81 -1.90 -13.27
CA GLY A 155 -9.16 -0.77 -13.92
C GLY A 155 -8.92 0.40 -12.97
N PRO A 156 -8.40 1.54 -13.46
CA PRO A 156 -8.09 2.69 -12.64
C PRO A 156 -9.39 3.29 -12.08
N GLU A 157 -9.70 2.98 -10.83
CA GLU A 157 -10.94 3.33 -10.16
C GLU A 157 -10.68 4.27 -9.00
N TYR A 158 -10.15 5.43 -9.33
CA TYR A 158 -9.94 6.50 -8.37
C TYR A 158 -11.02 7.56 -8.61
N PRO A 159 -11.84 7.90 -7.60
CA PRO A 159 -12.96 8.83 -7.80
C PRO A 159 -12.49 10.24 -8.13
N ASP A 160 -11.31 10.64 -7.68
CA ASP A 160 -10.84 12.01 -7.74
C ASP A 160 -9.76 12.25 -8.81
N PHE A 161 -9.25 11.21 -9.45
CA PHE A 161 -8.19 11.33 -10.45
C PHE A 161 -8.10 10.13 -11.38
N VAL A 162 -7.42 10.30 -12.49
CA VAL A 162 -7.12 9.24 -13.46
C VAL A 162 -5.68 8.77 -13.27
N ALA A 163 -5.50 7.50 -12.93
CA ALA A 163 -4.20 6.91 -12.65
C ALA A 163 -3.58 6.29 -13.92
N PHE A 164 -2.89 7.11 -14.69
CA PHE A 164 -2.10 6.68 -15.85
C PHE A 164 -0.67 7.16 -15.74
N SER A 165 0.27 6.32 -16.19
CA SER A 165 1.63 6.75 -16.51
C SER A 165 1.68 7.20 -17.95
N TRP A 166 2.30 8.34 -18.21
CA TRP A 166 2.48 8.90 -19.54
C TRP A 166 3.96 8.88 -19.89
N ILE A 167 4.28 8.55 -21.13
CA ILE A 167 5.64 8.49 -21.63
C ILE A 167 5.73 9.11 -23.00
N ALA A 168 6.83 9.78 -23.29
CA ALA A 168 7.22 10.21 -24.61
C ALA A 168 8.68 9.79 -24.86
N HIS A 169 8.91 9.09 -25.96
CA HIS A 169 10.22 8.72 -26.44
C HIS A 169 10.58 9.56 -27.66
N PHE A 170 11.78 10.10 -27.65
CA PHE A 170 12.37 10.82 -28.77
C PHE A 170 13.54 10.00 -29.32
N ALA A 171 13.64 9.89 -30.61
CA ALA A 171 14.74 9.23 -31.29
C ALA A 171 15.34 10.18 -32.34
N GLU A 172 16.66 10.21 -32.41
CA GLU A 172 17.42 10.87 -33.46
C GLU A 172 18.34 9.82 -34.11
N VAL A 173 18.29 9.72 -35.42
CA VAL A 173 19.09 8.78 -36.21
C VAL A 173 19.93 9.58 -37.23
N HIS A 174 21.21 9.35 -37.22
CA HIS A 174 22.17 9.90 -38.19
C HIS A 174 22.57 8.80 -39.18
N VAL A 175 22.53 9.12 -40.48
CA VAL A 175 22.94 8.21 -41.57
C VAL A 175 23.96 8.88 -42.46
#